data_50f937058757ee5d29321acaef11d84d
#
_entry.id   50f937058757ee5d29321acaef11d84d
#
_cell.length_a   1.000
_cell.length_b   1.000
_cell.length_c   1.000
_cell.angle_alpha   90.00
_cell.angle_beta   90.00
_cell.angle_gamma   90.00
#
_symmetry.space_group_name_H-M   'P 1'
#
loop_
_entity.id
_entity.type
_entity.pdbx_description
1 polymer ?
#
loop_
_entity_poly.entity_id
_entity_poly.type
_entity_poly.pdbx_seq_one_letter_code
_entity_poly.pdbx_strand_id
1 'polypeptide(L)'
;MNYLVRNATFADLPRIEEVYAYARSFMAANGNPNQWGTTHPPVQQLKQDIQLGNLYVVTDGLEIHGVFFFQIGADPTYGYVEGGSWREDSPYGTIHRIAGDGSGGILGTAVSFCKSRISHIRIDTHADNYVMQNALARQGFQKVGIIYLEDGDPRIAYELLV
;
A
#
# COMPACT_ATOMS: atom_id res chain seq x y z
N MET A 1 -1.68 -20.10 -4.64
CA MET A 1 -1.17 -20.15 -3.27
C MET A 1 -2.21 -19.54 -2.33
N ASN A 2 -2.51 -20.24 -1.25
CA ASN A 2 -3.46 -19.73 -0.27
C ASN A 2 -2.75 -18.85 0.74
N TYR A 3 -3.09 -17.57 0.73
CA TYR A 3 -2.52 -16.59 1.64
C TYR A 3 -3.43 -16.35 2.85
N LEU A 4 -2.79 -16.08 3.98
CA LEU A 4 -3.40 -15.59 5.20
C LEU A 4 -2.89 -14.18 5.46
N VAL A 5 -3.72 -13.33 6.06
CA VAL A 5 -3.33 -11.99 6.48
C VAL A 5 -3.42 -11.93 8.01
N ARG A 6 -2.36 -11.43 8.63
CA ARG A 6 -2.32 -11.21 10.06
C ARG A 6 -1.54 -9.94 10.39
N ASN A 7 -1.72 -9.44 11.60
CA ASN A 7 -0.90 -8.33 12.07
C ASN A 7 0.58 -8.71 12.08
N ALA A 8 1.42 -7.76 11.68
CA ALA A 8 2.86 -7.89 11.81
C ALA A 8 3.28 -7.80 13.28
N THR A 9 4.35 -8.50 13.65
CA THR A 9 4.97 -8.43 14.96
C THR A 9 6.42 -7.96 14.81
N PHE A 10 7.04 -7.55 15.91
CA PHE A 10 8.45 -7.14 15.86
C PHE A 10 9.37 -8.29 15.43
N ALA A 11 8.99 -9.53 15.71
CA ALA A 11 9.75 -10.70 15.25
C ALA A 11 9.75 -10.83 13.72
N ASP A 12 8.77 -10.27 13.03
CA ASP A 12 8.66 -10.30 11.57
C ASP A 12 9.57 -9.29 10.87
N LEU A 13 10.13 -8.32 11.61
CA LEU A 13 10.88 -7.20 11.02
C LEU A 13 11.99 -7.62 10.06
N PRO A 14 12.86 -8.59 10.39
CA PRO A 14 13.91 -8.98 9.44
C PRO A 14 13.35 -9.40 8.08
N ARG A 15 12.28 -10.20 8.07
CA ARG A 15 11.66 -10.64 6.82
C ARG A 15 10.92 -9.50 6.12
N ILE A 16 10.25 -8.65 6.88
CA ILE A 16 9.57 -7.46 6.32
C ILE A 16 10.58 -6.57 5.60
N GLU A 17 11.75 -6.35 6.18
CA GLU A 17 12.80 -5.55 5.54
C GLU A 17 13.30 -6.18 4.26
N GLU A 18 13.44 -7.50 4.20
CA GLU A 18 13.79 -8.23 2.97
C GLU A 18 12.74 -8.03 1.87
N VAL A 19 11.46 -8.09 2.22
CA VAL A 19 10.36 -7.88 1.27
C VAL A 19 10.40 -6.46 0.71
N TYR A 20 10.62 -5.46 1.57
CA TYR A 20 10.74 -4.07 1.11
C TYR A 20 11.98 -3.85 0.25
N ALA A 21 13.11 -4.49 0.59
CA ALA A 21 14.32 -4.39 -0.23
C ALA A 21 14.10 -4.98 -1.63
N TYR A 22 13.40 -6.10 -1.72
CA TYR A 22 13.01 -6.67 -3.00
C TYR A 22 12.12 -5.71 -3.79
N ALA A 23 11.13 -5.14 -3.12
CA ALA A 23 10.19 -4.21 -3.76
C ALA A 23 10.89 -2.96 -4.30
N ARG A 24 11.85 -2.40 -3.56
CA ARG A 24 12.63 -1.25 -4.03
C ARG A 24 13.44 -1.60 -5.28
N SER A 25 14.08 -2.75 -5.28
CA SER A 25 14.84 -3.23 -6.45
C SER A 25 13.93 -3.45 -7.65
N PHE A 26 12.76 -4.02 -7.44
CA PHE A 26 11.75 -4.23 -8.47
C PHE A 26 11.28 -2.88 -9.05
N MET A 27 10.97 -1.91 -8.19
CA MET A 27 10.57 -0.58 -8.63
C MET A 27 11.64 0.07 -9.50
N ALA A 28 12.89 0.04 -9.07
CA ALA A 28 14.01 0.62 -9.83
C ALA A 28 14.17 -0.06 -11.18
N ALA A 29 14.07 -1.39 -11.23
CA ALA A 29 14.21 -2.16 -12.46
C ALA A 29 13.04 -1.95 -13.44
N ASN A 30 11.89 -1.47 -12.97
CA ASN A 30 10.68 -1.28 -13.77
C ASN A 30 10.33 0.20 -13.99
N GLY A 31 11.31 1.08 -13.96
CA GLY A 31 11.15 2.49 -14.33
C GLY A 31 10.61 3.38 -13.23
N ASN A 32 10.63 2.92 -11.97
CA ASN A 32 10.10 3.67 -10.83
C ASN A 32 11.16 3.76 -9.70
N PRO A 33 12.31 4.42 -9.95
CA PRO A 33 13.38 4.47 -8.95
C PRO A 33 13.14 5.51 -7.84
N ASN A 34 12.21 6.42 -8.01
CA ASN A 34 12.08 7.62 -7.16
C ASN A 34 10.93 7.55 -6.16
N GLN A 35 10.02 6.59 -6.24
CA GLN A 35 8.91 6.50 -5.30
C GLN A 35 9.42 6.20 -3.88
N TRP A 36 10.20 5.15 -3.72
CA TRP A 36 10.79 4.76 -2.43
C TRP A 36 12.31 4.93 -2.39
N GLY A 37 12.95 5.15 -3.53
CA GLY A 37 14.39 5.24 -3.60
C GLY A 37 15.06 3.95 -3.13
N THR A 38 16.05 4.07 -2.24
CA THR A 38 16.84 2.95 -1.73
C THR A 38 16.60 2.66 -0.24
N THR A 39 15.83 3.50 0.48
CA THR A 39 15.74 3.43 1.94
C THR A 39 14.32 3.46 2.50
N HIS A 40 13.33 3.88 1.72
CA HIS A 40 11.94 3.97 2.22
C HIS A 40 11.24 2.59 2.09
N PRO A 41 10.43 2.16 3.04
CA PRO A 41 10.12 2.83 4.31
C PRO A 41 11.22 2.62 5.36
N PRO A 42 11.50 3.64 6.20
CA PRO A 42 12.51 3.50 7.25
C PRO A 42 12.02 2.57 8.36
N VAL A 43 12.97 1.91 9.02
CA VAL A 43 12.67 0.93 10.08
C VAL A 43 11.84 1.57 11.19
N GLN A 44 12.08 2.81 11.55
CA GLN A 44 11.32 3.48 12.61
C GLN A 44 9.84 3.60 12.26
N GLN A 45 9.53 3.86 10.98
CA GLN A 45 8.15 3.89 10.52
C GLN A 45 7.50 2.51 10.64
N LEU A 46 8.22 1.45 10.28
CA LEU A 46 7.71 0.08 10.38
C LEU A 46 7.43 -0.31 11.83
N LYS A 47 8.34 0.06 12.75
CA LYS A 47 8.13 -0.20 14.17
C LYS A 47 6.90 0.50 14.71
N GLN A 48 6.70 1.76 14.30
CA GLN A 48 5.51 2.52 14.69
C GLN A 48 4.24 1.88 14.13
N ASP A 49 4.25 1.49 12.87
CA ASP A 49 3.12 0.83 12.22
C ASP A 49 2.76 -0.48 12.94
N ILE A 50 3.75 -1.26 13.32
CA ILE A 50 3.55 -2.50 14.09
C ILE A 50 2.95 -2.20 15.46
N GLN A 51 3.52 -1.25 16.17
CA GLN A 51 3.09 -0.89 17.52
C GLN A 51 1.63 -0.42 17.54
N LEU A 52 1.21 0.32 16.52
CA LEU A 52 -0.16 0.82 16.40
C LEU A 52 -1.13 -0.21 15.82
N GLY A 53 -0.66 -1.40 15.45
CA GLY A 53 -1.51 -2.46 14.91
C GLY A 53 -1.97 -2.23 13.49
N ASN A 54 -1.27 -1.39 12.73
CA ASN A 54 -1.66 -1.00 11.37
C ASN A 54 -0.86 -1.70 10.27
N LEU A 55 0.16 -2.48 10.62
CA LEU A 55 0.95 -3.21 9.65
C LEU A 55 0.53 -4.67 9.62
N TYR A 56 0.31 -5.18 8.42
CA TYR A 56 -0.16 -6.55 8.17
C TYR A 56 0.82 -7.26 7.27
N VAL A 57 0.94 -8.57 7.48
CA VAL A 57 1.74 -9.43 6.60
C VAL A 57 0.84 -10.43 5.89
N VAL A 58 1.24 -10.74 4.66
CA VAL A 58 0.61 -11.76 3.83
C VAL A 58 1.53 -12.98 3.87
N THR A 59 1.02 -14.10 4.36
CA THR A 59 1.82 -15.29 4.60
C THR A 59 1.14 -16.54 4.02
N ASP A 60 1.95 -17.53 3.66
CA ASP A 60 1.44 -18.84 3.28
C ASP A 60 1.31 -19.81 4.47
N GLY A 61 1.53 -19.30 5.69
CA GLY A 61 1.55 -20.08 6.92
C GLY A 61 2.95 -20.43 7.38
N LEU A 62 3.94 -20.39 6.48
CA LEU A 62 5.35 -20.66 6.79
C LEU A 62 6.22 -19.43 6.58
N GLU A 63 6.03 -18.74 5.46
CA GLU A 63 6.80 -17.58 5.09
C GLU A 63 5.91 -16.38 4.80
N ILE A 64 6.47 -15.18 5.02
CA ILE A 64 5.85 -13.92 4.63
C ILE A 64 6.25 -13.61 3.20
N HIS A 65 5.25 -13.28 2.37
CA HIS A 65 5.43 -12.92 0.95
C HIS A 65 5.03 -11.50 0.64
N GLY A 66 4.34 -10.83 1.56
CA GLY A 66 3.90 -9.46 1.38
C GLY A 66 3.68 -8.74 2.68
N VAL A 67 3.62 -7.42 2.59
CA VAL A 67 3.40 -6.53 3.74
C VAL A 67 2.63 -5.31 3.27
N PHE A 68 1.74 -4.79 4.10
CA PHE A 68 1.02 -3.56 3.80
C PHE A 68 0.55 -2.88 5.09
N PHE A 69 0.48 -1.55 5.02
CA PHE A 69 -0.17 -0.74 6.04
C PHE A 69 -1.64 -0.58 5.68
N PHE A 70 -2.52 -0.67 6.67
CA PHE A 70 -3.94 -0.38 6.50
C PHE A 70 -4.50 0.27 7.75
N GLN A 71 -5.19 1.40 7.57
CA GLN A 71 -5.82 2.12 8.67
C GLN A 71 -7.17 2.66 8.21
N ILE A 72 -8.19 2.48 9.04
CA ILE A 72 -9.51 3.11 8.84
C ILE A 72 -9.48 4.46 9.56
N GLY A 73 -9.82 5.52 8.82
CA GLY A 73 -9.80 6.89 9.34
C GLY A 73 -9.24 7.87 8.33
N ALA A 74 -9.42 9.17 8.60
CA ALA A 74 -8.99 10.22 7.68
C ALA A 74 -7.46 10.26 7.56
N ASP A 75 -6.97 10.37 6.33
CA ASP A 75 -5.56 10.59 6.03
C ASP A 75 -5.38 12.07 5.69
N PRO A 76 -4.46 12.79 6.39
CA PRO A 76 -4.26 14.21 6.15
C PRO A 76 -3.87 14.56 4.72
N THR A 77 -3.14 13.66 4.03
CA THR A 77 -2.70 13.91 2.64
C THR A 77 -3.84 13.73 1.63
N TYR A 78 -4.98 13.20 2.05
CA TYR A 78 -6.13 12.97 1.18
C TYR A 78 -7.19 14.08 1.26
N GLY A 79 -6.92 15.13 2.02
CA GLY A 79 -7.86 16.26 2.16
C GLY A 79 -7.99 17.12 0.91
N TYR A 80 -6.95 17.18 0.08
CA TYR A 80 -6.93 17.96 -1.15
C TYR A 80 -6.58 17.08 -2.34
N VAL A 81 -7.40 17.13 -3.39
CA VAL A 81 -7.18 16.41 -4.64
C VAL A 81 -7.16 17.42 -5.78
N GLU A 82 -6.06 17.46 -6.53
CA GLU A 82 -5.92 18.32 -7.71
C GLU A 82 -6.41 17.60 -8.95
N GLY A 83 -7.13 18.32 -9.80
CA GLY A 83 -7.60 17.81 -11.09
C GLY A 83 -8.73 16.80 -10.99
N GLY A 84 -9.38 16.72 -9.84
CA GLY A 84 -10.49 15.81 -9.61
C GLY A 84 -10.98 15.88 -8.18
N SER A 85 -11.68 14.85 -7.73
CA SER A 85 -12.18 14.78 -6.37
C SER A 85 -12.49 13.32 -6.01
N TRP A 86 -12.48 13.01 -4.69
CA TRP A 86 -13.04 11.75 -4.22
C TRP A 86 -14.51 11.67 -4.61
N ARG A 87 -14.94 10.49 -5.04
CA ARG A 87 -16.33 10.28 -5.50
C ARG A 87 -17.28 10.10 -4.33
N GLU A 88 -16.78 9.75 -3.16
CA GLU A 88 -17.62 9.51 -2.00
C GLU A 88 -16.99 10.10 -0.74
N ASP A 89 -17.84 10.74 0.09
CA ASP A 89 -17.46 11.34 1.35
C ASP A 89 -18.03 10.48 2.49
N SER A 90 -17.48 9.27 2.62
CA SER A 90 -17.83 8.34 3.70
C SER A 90 -16.55 7.89 4.38
N PRO A 91 -16.64 7.26 5.58
CA PRO A 91 -15.46 6.68 6.22
C PRO A 91 -14.74 5.74 5.27
N TYR A 92 -13.41 5.78 5.26
CA TYR A 92 -12.61 4.96 4.37
C TYR A 92 -11.41 4.37 5.09
N GLY A 93 -10.87 3.31 4.49
CA GLY A 93 -9.58 2.75 4.86
C GLY A 93 -8.53 3.11 3.83
N THR A 94 -7.29 3.29 4.28
CA THR A 94 -6.17 3.64 3.42
C THR A 94 -5.12 2.55 3.46
N ILE A 95 -4.68 2.12 2.27
CA ILE A 95 -3.54 1.21 2.12
C ILE A 95 -2.30 2.05 1.80
N HIS A 96 -1.23 1.83 2.55
CA HIS A 96 0.08 2.43 2.30
C HIS A 96 1.17 1.36 2.34
N ARG A 97 2.30 1.66 1.74
CA ARG A 97 3.53 0.87 1.88
C ARG A 97 3.32 -0.62 1.60
N ILE A 98 2.54 -0.93 0.55
CA ILE A 98 2.34 -2.32 0.13
C ILE A 98 3.53 -2.81 -0.67
N ALA A 99 3.99 -4.01 -0.37
CA ALA A 99 5.11 -4.64 -1.03
C ALA A 99 4.95 -6.16 -1.07
N GLY A 100 5.52 -6.78 -2.08
CA GLY A 100 5.58 -8.23 -2.23
C GLY A 100 6.99 -8.68 -2.59
N ASP A 101 7.23 -9.98 -2.47
CA ASP A 101 8.52 -10.62 -2.76
C ASP A 101 8.60 -11.23 -4.16
N GLY A 102 7.63 -10.92 -5.03
CA GLY A 102 7.56 -11.47 -6.38
C GLY A 102 6.74 -12.74 -6.51
N SER A 103 6.22 -13.28 -5.42
CA SER A 103 5.38 -14.48 -5.45
C SER A 103 4.02 -14.26 -6.12
N GLY A 104 3.58 -13.01 -6.23
CA GLY A 104 2.30 -12.66 -6.86
C GLY A 104 1.12 -12.73 -5.92
N GLY A 105 0.03 -12.08 -6.30
CA GLY A 105 -1.25 -12.12 -5.57
C GLY A 105 -1.32 -11.28 -4.31
N ILE A 106 -0.31 -10.47 -4.02
CA ILE A 106 -0.25 -9.71 -2.76
C ILE A 106 -1.28 -8.58 -2.75
N LEU A 107 -1.37 -7.79 -3.81
CA LEU A 107 -2.33 -6.68 -3.85
C LEU A 107 -3.76 -7.21 -3.77
N GLY A 108 -4.09 -8.23 -4.54
CA GLY A 108 -5.43 -8.83 -4.51
C GLY A 108 -5.81 -9.35 -3.12
N THR A 109 -4.87 -9.99 -2.44
CA THR A 109 -5.07 -10.48 -1.08
C THR A 109 -5.28 -9.33 -0.10
N ALA A 110 -4.44 -8.28 -0.17
CA ALA A 110 -4.58 -7.11 0.68
C ALA A 110 -5.92 -6.41 0.47
N VAL A 111 -6.32 -6.20 -0.79
CA VAL A 111 -7.60 -5.55 -1.12
C VAL A 111 -8.78 -6.39 -0.61
N SER A 112 -8.73 -7.69 -0.78
CA SER A 112 -9.77 -8.60 -0.29
C SER A 112 -9.91 -8.52 1.23
N PHE A 113 -8.79 -8.49 1.95
CA PHE A 113 -8.78 -8.30 3.40
C PHE A 113 -9.42 -6.96 3.80
N CYS A 114 -9.02 -5.87 3.12
CA CYS A 114 -9.54 -4.53 3.42
C CYS A 114 -11.05 -4.44 3.14
N LYS A 115 -11.52 -5.04 2.05
CA LYS A 115 -12.94 -5.09 1.72
C LYS A 115 -13.77 -5.78 2.81
N SER A 116 -13.19 -6.73 3.53
CA SER A 116 -13.88 -7.39 4.63
C SER A 116 -14.06 -6.49 5.85
N ARG A 117 -13.36 -5.36 5.89
CA ARG A 117 -13.35 -4.43 7.02
C ARG A 117 -14.12 -3.15 6.74
N ILE A 118 -14.11 -2.67 5.50
CA ILE A 118 -14.78 -1.43 5.13
C ILE A 118 -15.07 -1.44 3.62
N SER A 119 -16.13 -0.73 3.22
CA SER A 119 -16.57 -0.71 1.81
C SER A 119 -15.96 0.42 0.98
N HIS A 120 -15.17 1.30 1.59
CA HIS A 120 -14.57 2.46 0.91
C HIS A 120 -13.06 2.44 1.17
N ILE A 121 -12.26 2.28 0.11
CA ILE A 121 -10.81 2.12 0.22
C ILE A 121 -10.13 3.15 -0.68
N ARG A 122 -9.08 3.79 -0.17
CA ARG A 122 -8.26 4.75 -0.90
C ARG A 122 -6.80 4.31 -0.88
N ILE A 123 -6.10 4.61 -1.96
CA ILE A 123 -4.67 4.32 -2.12
C ILE A 123 -4.08 5.32 -3.10
N ASP A 124 -2.78 5.51 -3.04
CA ASP A 124 -2.06 6.34 -4.00
C ASP A 124 -0.80 5.65 -4.49
N THR A 125 -0.28 6.06 -5.64
CA THR A 125 0.97 5.57 -6.18
C THR A 125 1.68 6.64 -7.02
N HIS A 126 2.98 6.44 -7.25
CA HIS A 126 3.80 7.34 -8.06
C HIS A 126 3.42 7.25 -9.54
N ALA A 127 3.55 8.38 -10.26
CA ALA A 127 3.26 8.46 -11.69
C ALA A 127 4.11 7.50 -12.53
N ASP A 128 5.30 7.14 -12.05
CA ASP A 128 6.20 6.21 -12.75
C ASP A 128 5.92 4.75 -12.42
N ASN A 129 5.01 4.47 -11.48
CA ASN A 129 4.70 3.11 -11.07
C ASN A 129 3.59 2.52 -11.94
N TYR A 130 3.90 2.22 -13.18
CA TYR A 130 2.93 1.65 -14.12
C TYR A 130 2.44 0.27 -13.69
N VAL A 131 3.30 -0.52 -13.07
CA VAL A 131 2.93 -1.85 -12.57
C VAL A 131 1.80 -1.74 -11.54
N MET A 132 1.94 -0.84 -10.57
CA MET A 132 0.92 -0.62 -9.55
C MET A 132 -0.34 0.01 -10.15
N GLN A 133 -0.20 0.99 -11.04
CA GLN A 133 -1.36 1.62 -11.70
C GLN A 133 -2.22 0.58 -12.42
N ASN A 134 -1.58 -0.32 -13.17
CA ASN A 134 -2.28 -1.38 -13.89
C ASN A 134 -2.92 -2.39 -12.92
N ALA A 135 -2.22 -2.74 -11.86
CA ALA A 135 -2.73 -3.66 -10.85
C ALA A 135 -3.95 -3.09 -10.11
N LEU A 136 -3.91 -1.80 -9.78
CA LEU A 136 -5.04 -1.11 -9.13
C LEU A 136 -6.27 -1.08 -10.05
N ALA A 137 -6.06 -0.80 -11.34
CA ALA A 137 -7.15 -0.83 -12.32
C ALA A 137 -7.80 -2.21 -12.40
N ARG A 138 -6.98 -3.28 -12.40
CA ARG A 138 -7.48 -4.65 -12.41
C ARG A 138 -8.28 -5.00 -11.15
N GLN A 139 -7.96 -4.36 -10.02
CA GLN A 139 -8.69 -4.55 -8.77
C GLN A 139 -9.98 -3.72 -8.68
N GLY A 140 -10.25 -2.90 -9.69
CA GLY A 140 -11.46 -2.09 -9.75
C GLY A 140 -11.31 -0.69 -9.17
N PHE A 141 -10.12 -0.27 -8.79
CA PHE A 141 -9.87 1.10 -8.35
C PHE A 141 -10.00 2.07 -9.51
N GLN A 142 -10.52 3.26 -9.23
CA GLN A 142 -10.62 4.34 -10.19
C GLN A 142 -9.76 5.51 -9.78
N LYS A 143 -9.03 6.06 -10.76
CA LYS A 143 -8.23 7.26 -10.57
C LYS A 143 -9.15 8.44 -10.30
N VAL A 144 -8.83 9.26 -9.29
CA VAL A 144 -9.66 10.42 -8.91
C VAL A 144 -8.92 11.75 -9.06
N GLY A 145 -7.61 11.77 -9.11
CA GLY A 145 -6.81 12.98 -9.27
C GLY A 145 -5.43 12.82 -8.64
N ILE A 146 -4.83 13.96 -8.28
CA ILE A 146 -3.48 14.01 -7.73
C ILE A 146 -3.55 14.49 -6.29
N ILE A 147 -2.90 13.77 -5.40
CA ILE A 147 -2.66 14.22 -4.03
C ILE A 147 -1.18 14.56 -3.85
N TYR A 148 -0.87 15.26 -2.79
CA TYR A 148 0.50 15.67 -2.48
C TYR A 148 0.89 15.14 -1.12
N LEU A 149 2.07 14.51 -1.04
CA LEU A 149 2.64 14.07 0.23
C LEU A 149 3.07 15.28 1.06
N GLU A 150 3.44 15.07 2.32
CA GLU A 150 3.87 16.15 3.21
C GLU A 150 5.06 16.94 2.65
N ASP A 151 5.97 16.27 1.94
CA ASP A 151 7.12 16.91 1.30
C ASP A 151 6.78 17.59 -0.03
N GLY A 152 5.53 17.55 -0.47
CA GLY A 152 5.07 18.15 -1.70
C GLY A 152 5.15 17.25 -2.93
N ASP A 153 5.65 16.03 -2.80
CA ASP A 153 5.70 15.10 -3.93
C ASP A 153 4.29 14.68 -4.37
N PRO A 154 4.02 14.70 -5.68
CA PRO A 154 2.71 14.29 -6.19
C PRO A 154 2.55 12.77 -6.21
N ARG A 155 1.30 12.33 -6.03
CA ARG A 155 0.89 10.93 -6.20
C ARG A 155 -0.46 10.86 -6.88
N ILE A 156 -0.67 9.81 -7.65
CA ILE A 156 -1.96 9.54 -8.27
C ILE A 156 -2.84 8.87 -7.23
N ALA A 157 -4.01 9.44 -6.97
CA ALA A 157 -4.96 8.93 -6.00
C ALA A 157 -6.00 8.03 -6.67
N TYR A 158 -6.31 6.93 -6.00
CA TYR A 158 -7.27 5.92 -6.46
C TYR A 158 -8.29 5.62 -5.38
N GLU A 159 -9.50 5.27 -5.81
CA GLU A 159 -10.61 4.97 -4.92
C GLU A 159 -11.33 3.70 -5.36
N LEU A 160 -11.68 2.87 -4.38
CA LEU A 160 -12.51 1.69 -4.58
C LEU A 160 -13.74 1.80 -3.72
N LEU A 161 -14.91 1.72 -4.34
CA LEU A 161 -16.22 1.65 -3.67
C LEU A 161 -16.78 0.24 -3.88
N VAL A 162 -17.00 -0.46 -2.78
CA VAL A 162 -17.47 -1.85 -2.81
C VAL A 162 -18.99 -1.92 -2.71
#